data_c8898ef15e154fc78c4d48a8892b3fa3
#
_entry.id   c8898ef15e154fc78c4d48a8892b3fa3
#
_cell.length_a   1.000
_cell.length_b   1.000
_cell.length_c   1.000
_cell.angle_alpha   90.00
_cell.angle_beta   90.00
_cell.angle_gamma   90.00
#
_symmetry.space_group_name_H-M   'P 1'
#
loop_
_entity.id
_entity.type
_entity.pdbx_description
1 polymer ?
#
loop_
_entity_poly.entity_id
_entity_poly.type
_entity_poly.pdbx_seq_one_letter_code
_entity_poly.pdbx_strand_id
1 'polypeptide(L)'
;MSKINIQFTLFSAFYSPLISVMTGGFLAEEGLDYEFSVAKPGVTALTALDDGSADVVQSTLSQGFSVLNKGLTPTSVHFGQINEMDGFFLTGRNNDPNFSWRKLEGSEVLVHHGGQPMTMFKYACYRAGINFHKIKVIDAGNGAEMDTAFRNGIGKYIHQQGPAPQQLEADGIGKVVTALGPVIGPCGFSSLASRPEWLETEEARAFTRA
;
A
#
# COMPACT_ATOMS: atom_id res chain seq x y z
N MET A 1 -8.16 18.77 24.48
CA MET A 1 -7.49 17.88 23.53
C MET A 1 -7.48 18.58 22.20
N SER A 2 -6.32 18.72 21.59
CA SER A 2 -6.20 19.20 20.21
C SER A 2 -6.69 18.11 19.27
N LYS A 3 -7.44 18.47 18.23
CA LYS A 3 -7.99 17.52 17.25
C LYS A 3 -7.12 17.47 16.00
N ILE A 4 -6.75 16.29 15.57
CA ILE A 4 -5.99 16.06 14.34
C ILE A 4 -6.83 15.31 13.31
N ASN A 5 -6.64 15.63 12.04
CA ASN A 5 -7.32 14.99 10.93
C ASN A 5 -6.35 14.07 10.20
N ILE A 6 -6.67 12.78 10.17
CA ILE A 6 -5.85 11.73 9.55
C ILE A 6 -6.54 11.26 8.28
N GLN A 7 -5.82 11.18 7.15
CA GLN A 7 -6.38 10.60 5.94
C GLN A 7 -5.58 9.38 5.47
N PHE A 8 -6.29 8.32 5.14
CA PHE A 8 -5.71 7.14 4.50
C PHE A 8 -5.84 7.23 2.97
N THR A 9 -4.82 6.82 2.25
CA THR A 9 -4.94 6.52 0.82
C THR A 9 -5.84 5.31 0.60
N LEU A 10 -5.69 4.29 1.46
CA LEU A 10 -6.52 3.09 1.51
C LEU A 10 -6.67 2.66 2.96
N PHE A 11 -7.89 2.45 3.43
CA PHE A 11 -8.11 1.88 4.76
C PHE A 11 -8.01 0.35 4.69
N SER A 12 -6.97 -0.20 5.29
CA SER A 12 -6.66 -1.63 5.24
C SER A 12 -5.97 -2.06 6.54
N ALA A 13 -6.21 -3.28 6.97
CA ALA A 13 -5.51 -3.90 8.09
C ALA A 13 -3.97 -3.95 7.90
N PHE A 14 -3.50 -3.79 6.67
CA PHE A 14 -2.08 -3.66 6.36
C PHE A 14 -1.43 -2.44 7.05
N TYR A 15 -2.22 -1.40 7.34
CA TYR A 15 -1.78 -0.20 8.06
C TYR A 15 -2.10 -0.26 9.55
N SER A 16 -2.14 -1.47 10.12
CA SER A 16 -2.41 -1.70 11.54
C SER A 16 -1.55 -0.89 12.51
N PRO A 17 -0.27 -0.54 12.26
CA PRO A 17 0.46 0.33 13.17
C PRO A 17 -0.24 1.68 13.38
N LEU A 18 -0.61 2.39 12.30
CA LEU A 18 -1.36 3.65 12.42
C LEU A 18 -2.75 3.46 13.02
N ILE A 19 -3.47 2.40 12.62
CA ILE A 19 -4.78 2.08 13.18
C ILE A 19 -4.69 1.84 14.68
N SER A 20 -3.64 1.15 15.14
CA SER A 20 -3.40 0.89 16.57
C SER A 20 -3.13 2.18 17.35
N VAL A 21 -2.36 3.11 16.80
CA VAL A 21 -2.15 4.43 17.41
C VAL A 21 -3.48 5.16 17.60
N MET A 22 -4.37 5.10 16.59
CA MET A 22 -5.68 5.74 16.64
C MET A 22 -6.62 5.09 17.65
N THR A 23 -6.70 3.75 17.67
CA THR A 23 -7.73 3.01 18.42
C THR A 23 -7.25 2.49 19.77
N GLY A 24 -5.95 2.44 20.01
CA GLY A 24 -5.34 1.92 21.23
C GLY A 24 -5.27 2.91 22.38
N GLY A 25 -5.73 4.15 22.19
CA GLY A 25 -5.70 5.20 23.22
C GLY A 25 -4.42 6.04 23.26
N PHE A 26 -3.39 5.70 22.46
CA PHE A 26 -2.10 6.37 22.49
C PHE A 26 -2.18 7.87 22.17
N LEU A 27 -3.04 8.26 21.20
CA LEU A 27 -3.28 9.67 20.92
C LEU A 27 -3.91 10.40 22.11
N ALA A 28 -4.85 9.76 22.80
CA ALA A 28 -5.51 10.36 23.97
C ALA A 28 -4.52 10.53 25.16
N GLU A 29 -3.58 9.60 25.35
CA GLU A 29 -2.50 9.71 26.35
C GLU A 29 -1.61 10.92 26.10
N GLU A 30 -1.42 11.28 24.82
CA GLU A 30 -0.66 12.45 24.41
C GLU A 30 -1.54 13.74 24.30
N GLY A 31 -2.78 13.70 24.77
CA GLY A 31 -3.69 14.86 24.77
C GLY A 31 -4.30 15.18 23.40
N LEU A 32 -4.27 14.25 22.45
CA LEU A 32 -4.82 14.39 21.13
C LEU A 32 -6.16 13.65 20.98
N ASP A 33 -7.07 14.26 20.24
CA ASP A 33 -8.26 13.61 19.66
C ASP A 33 -8.07 13.52 18.14
N TYR A 34 -8.83 12.67 17.45
CA TYR A 34 -8.67 12.50 16.01
C TYR A 34 -9.99 12.31 15.28
N GLU A 35 -10.00 12.73 14.03
CA GLU A 35 -10.93 12.23 13.01
C GLU A 35 -10.14 11.58 11.88
N PHE A 36 -10.76 10.62 11.18
CA PHE A 36 -10.11 10.06 10.02
C PHE A 36 -11.05 9.98 8.81
N SER A 37 -10.44 9.99 7.64
CA SER A 37 -11.09 9.84 6.34
C SER A 37 -10.28 8.95 5.42
N VAL A 38 -10.88 8.58 4.29
CA VAL A 38 -10.21 7.81 3.23
C VAL A 38 -10.28 8.62 1.95
N ALA A 39 -9.17 8.72 1.24
CA ALA A 39 -9.10 9.42 -0.03
C ALA A 39 -10.07 8.80 -1.06
N LYS A 40 -10.67 9.64 -1.90
CA LYS A 40 -11.53 9.17 -2.99
C LYS A 40 -10.70 8.38 -4.01
N PRO A 41 -11.27 7.35 -4.65
CA PRO A 41 -10.59 6.64 -5.72
C PRO A 41 -9.99 7.57 -6.77
N GLY A 42 -8.73 7.33 -7.13
CA GLY A 42 -8.01 8.16 -8.10
C GLY A 42 -7.47 9.51 -7.58
N VAL A 43 -7.75 9.85 -6.31
CA VAL A 43 -7.22 11.06 -5.66
C VAL A 43 -6.08 10.68 -4.73
N THR A 44 -4.96 11.38 -4.81
CA THR A 44 -3.87 11.20 -3.85
C THR A 44 -4.26 11.76 -2.48
N ALA A 45 -3.93 11.04 -1.41
CA ALA A 45 -4.13 11.56 -0.05
C ALA A 45 -3.32 12.84 0.23
N LEU A 46 -2.22 13.09 -0.51
CA LEU A 46 -1.45 14.33 -0.37
C LEU A 46 -2.28 15.57 -0.67
N THR A 47 -3.33 15.47 -1.52
CA THR A 47 -4.24 16.60 -1.80
C THR A 47 -4.90 17.13 -0.54
N ALA A 48 -5.18 16.26 0.45
CA ALA A 48 -5.78 16.68 1.71
C ALA A 48 -4.82 17.50 2.60
N LEU A 49 -3.52 17.37 2.38
CA LEU A 49 -2.53 18.26 3.01
C LEU A 49 -2.52 19.63 2.33
N ASP A 50 -2.64 19.65 0.99
CA ASP A 50 -2.62 20.89 0.22
C ASP A 50 -3.84 21.78 0.49
N ASP A 51 -5.01 21.18 0.66
CA ASP A 51 -6.26 21.91 0.95
C ASP A 51 -6.53 22.09 2.45
N GLY A 52 -5.69 21.54 3.30
CA GLY A 52 -5.78 21.66 4.76
C GLY A 52 -6.85 20.78 5.41
N SER A 53 -7.46 19.85 4.70
CA SER A 53 -8.47 18.93 5.23
C SER A 53 -7.89 17.78 6.04
N ALA A 54 -6.59 17.54 5.95
CA ALA A 54 -5.85 16.62 6.81
C ALA A 54 -4.56 17.25 7.36
N ASP A 55 -4.15 16.80 8.53
CA ASP A 55 -2.88 17.14 9.17
C ASP A 55 -1.83 16.07 8.91
N VAL A 56 -2.25 14.81 8.93
CA VAL A 56 -1.40 13.63 8.67
C VAL A 56 -2.07 12.76 7.63
N VAL A 57 -1.31 12.28 6.66
CA VAL A 57 -1.81 11.32 5.67
C VAL A 57 -0.96 10.05 5.65
N GLN A 58 -1.62 8.90 5.55
CA GLN A 58 -0.97 7.66 5.15
C GLN A 58 -0.80 7.69 3.63
N SER A 59 0.45 7.61 3.19
CA SER A 59 0.81 7.77 1.78
C SER A 59 1.99 6.85 1.43
N THR A 60 2.50 7.03 0.23
CA THR A 60 3.71 6.36 -0.26
C THR A 60 4.69 7.40 -0.81
N LEU A 61 5.98 7.15 -0.70
CA LEU A 61 7.02 8.03 -1.25
C LEU A 61 6.85 8.28 -2.76
N SER A 62 6.32 7.30 -3.49
CA SER A 62 6.08 7.40 -4.93
C SER A 62 5.08 8.50 -5.32
N GLN A 63 4.18 8.89 -4.42
CA GLN A 63 3.27 10.02 -4.67
C GLN A 63 4.04 11.34 -4.74
N GLY A 64 5.02 11.56 -3.88
CA GLY A 64 5.92 12.71 -3.95
C GLY A 64 6.78 12.71 -5.22
N PHE A 65 7.28 11.55 -5.64
CA PHE A 65 8.06 11.43 -6.88
C PHE A 65 7.25 11.81 -8.11
N SER A 66 5.95 11.57 -8.13
CA SER A 66 5.08 11.98 -9.25
C SER A 66 4.99 13.50 -9.40
N VAL A 67 5.11 14.25 -8.31
CA VAL A 67 5.18 15.72 -8.30
C VAL A 67 6.52 16.19 -8.86
N LEU A 68 7.62 15.60 -8.38
CA LEU A 68 8.97 15.90 -8.86
C LEU A 68 9.12 15.63 -10.37
N ASN A 69 8.53 14.55 -10.87
CA ASN A 69 8.57 14.23 -12.31
C ASN A 69 7.86 15.28 -13.20
N LYS A 70 6.97 16.07 -12.62
CA LYS A 70 6.32 17.20 -13.30
C LYS A 70 7.12 18.50 -13.17
N GLY A 71 8.32 18.47 -12.58
CA GLY A 71 9.15 19.63 -12.31
C GLY A 71 8.62 20.52 -11.19
N LEU A 72 7.72 20.00 -10.35
CA LEU A 72 7.14 20.71 -9.21
C LEU A 72 7.84 20.29 -7.91
N THR A 73 7.83 21.16 -6.92
CA THR A 73 8.32 20.85 -5.57
C THR A 73 7.16 20.25 -4.76
N PRO A 74 7.35 19.10 -4.10
CA PRO A 74 6.36 18.58 -3.16
C PRO A 74 6.11 19.56 -2.01
N THR A 75 4.85 19.72 -1.65
CA THR A 75 4.41 20.57 -0.52
C THR A 75 4.39 19.81 0.80
N SER A 76 4.58 18.51 0.75
CA SER A 76 4.53 17.61 1.90
C SER A 76 5.87 16.92 2.14
N VAL A 77 6.10 16.57 3.40
CA VAL A 77 7.28 15.82 3.86
C VAL A 77 6.82 14.50 4.46
N HIS A 78 7.48 13.41 4.07
CA HIS A 78 7.30 12.10 4.70
C HIS A 78 8.19 12.04 5.95
N PHE A 79 7.58 11.88 7.13
CA PHE A 79 8.27 11.97 8.41
C PHE A 79 8.27 10.68 9.23
N GLY A 80 7.41 9.72 8.90
CA GLY A 80 7.34 8.45 9.60
C GLY A 80 7.12 7.29 8.63
N GLN A 81 7.69 6.12 8.95
CA GLN A 81 7.50 4.90 8.19
C GLN A 81 6.47 4.03 8.90
N ILE A 82 5.46 3.52 8.15
CA ILE A 82 4.44 2.61 8.68
C ILE A 82 4.86 1.16 8.41
N ASN A 83 5.27 0.85 7.19
CA ASN A 83 5.66 -0.50 6.77
C ASN A 83 7.04 -0.47 6.12
N GLU A 84 7.94 -1.34 6.57
CA GLU A 84 9.30 -1.47 6.07
C GLU A 84 9.47 -2.57 5.01
N MET A 85 8.38 -3.27 4.68
CA MET A 85 8.37 -4.31 3.64
C MET A 85 7.13 -4.18 2.78
N ASP A 86 7.28 -4.64 1.53
CA ASP A 86 6.15 -4.82 0.63
C ASP A 86 5.17 -5.86 1.19
N GLY A 87 3.90 -5.51 1.27
CA GLY A 87 2.82 -6.34 1.81
C GLY A 87 1.96 -7.01 0.75
N PHE A 88 2.46 -7.12 -0.47
CA PHE A 88 1.78 -7.83 -1.54
C PHE A 88 2.22 -9.30 -1.60
N PHE A 89 1.29 -10.10 -2.12
CA PHE A 89 1.45 -11.55 -2.27
C PHE A 89 1.03 -11.95 -3.69
N LEU A 90 1.56 -13.10 -4.12
CA LEU A 90 1.03 -13.83 -5.25
C LEU A 90 0.19 -15.00 -4.75
N THR A 91 -1.04 -15.07 -5.21
CA THR A 91 -1.96 -16.19 -4.99
C THR A 91 -2.15 -16.94 -6.30
N GLY A 92 -1.89 -18.22 -6.28
CA GLY A 92 -2.17 -19.14 -7.40
C GLY A 92 -3.51 -19.85 -7.19
N ARG A 93 -4.13 -20.34 -8.27
CA ARG A 93 -5.39 -21.10 -8.16
C ARG A 93 -5.23 -22.42 -7.42
N ASN A 94 -4.07 -23.04 -7.56
CA ASN A 94 -3.76 -24.32 -6.93
C ASN A 94 -2.62 -24.17 -5.94
N ASN A 95 -2.56 -25.07 -4.98
CA ASN A 95 -1.39 -25.20 -4.12
C ASN A 95 -0.17 -25.58 -4.96
N ASP A 96 0.89 -24.81 -4.84
CA ASP A 96 2.16 -25.06 -5.53
C ASP A 96 3.33 -24.95 -4.55
N PRO A 97 3.60 -26.02 -3.78
CA PRO A 97 4.68 -26.03 -2.79
C PRO A 97 6.07 -25.86 -3.43
N ASN A 98 6.18 -26.09 -4.73
CA ASN A 98 7.40 -25.89 -5.51
C ASN A 98 7.30 -24.63 -6.39
N PHE A 99 6.57 -23.60 -5.94
CA PHE A 99 6.50 -22.35 -6.67
C PHE A 99 7.89 -21.77 -6.88
N SER A 100 8.11 -21.28 -8.10
CA SER A 100 9.25 -20.46 -8.45
C SER A 100 8.78 -19.28 -9.30
N TRP A 101 9.43 -18.14 -9.16
CA TRP A 101 9.10 -16.93 -9.91
C TRP A 101 9.09 -17.15 -11.43
N ARG A 102 9.94 -18.06 -11.92
CA ARG A 102 10.00 -18.41 -13.36
C ARG A 102 8.68 -18.95 -13.91
N LYS A 103 7.83 -19.53 -13.06
CA LYS A 103 6.49 -20.00 -13.48
C LYS A 103 5.53 -18.87 -13.86
N LEU A 104 5.86 -17.63 -13.55
CA LEU A 104 5.08 -16.47 -13.99
C LEU A 104 5.31 -16.16 -15.46
N GLU A 105 6.49 -16.48 -16.03
CA GLU A 105 6.75 -16.26 -17.45
C GLU A 105 5.81 -17.13 -18.30
N GLY A 106 5.08 -16.47 -19.22
CA GLY A 106 4.03 -17.09 -20.04
C GLY A 106 2.69 -17.29 -19.35
N SER A 107 2.61 -17.07 -18.02
CA SER A 107 1.36 -17.20 -17.26
C SER A 107 0.57 -15.89 -17.27
N GLU A 108 -0.77 -16.03 -17.10
CA GLU A 108 -1.68 -14.92 -16.90
C GLU A 108 -1.68 -14.51 -15.42
N VAL A 109 -1.36 -13.25 -15.16
CA VAL A 109 -1.27 -12.67 -13.82
C VAL A 109 -2.09 -11.40 -13.74
N LEU A 110 -3.08 -11.39 -12.87
CA LEU A 110 -3.78 -10.16 -12.49
C LEU A 110 -2.86 -9.30 -11.65
N VAL A 111 -2.55 -8.09 -12.11
CA VAL A 111 -1.65 -7.16 -11.43
C VAL A 111 -2.29 -5.79 -11.39
N HIS A 112 -2.27 -5.17 -10.22
CA HIS A 112 -2.75 -3.81 -10.07
C HIS A 112 -1.96 -2.86 -10.99
N HIS A 113 -2.66 -2.18 -11.90
CA HIS A 113 -2.04 -1.28 -12.88
C HIS A 113 -1.75 0.09 -12.31
N GLY A 114 -0.54 0.56 -12.63
CA GLY A 114 -0.08 1.88 -12.21
C GLY A 114 0.41 1.95 -10.76
N GLY A 115 0.99 3.09 -10.41
CA GLY A 115 1.46 3.42 -9.08
C GLY A 115 2.54 2.48 -8.52
N GLN A 116 2.69 2.52 -7.20
CA GLN A 116 3.68 1.74 -6.48
C GLN A 116 3.49 0.22 -6.62
N PRO A 117 2.26 -0.37 -6.56
CA PRO A 117 2.11 -1.82 -6.65
C PRO A 117 2.71 -2.41 -7.93
N MET A 118 2.45 -1.81 -9.08
CA MET A 118 3.02 -2.26 -10.36
C MET A 118 4.54 -2.10 -10.38
N THR A 119 5.06 -0.99 -9.87
CA THR A 119 6.51 -0.74 -9.82
C THR A 119 7.21 -1.76 -8.93
N MET A 120 6.64 -2.07 -7.76
CA MET A 120 7.20 -3.05 -6.84
C MET A 120 7.12 -4.47 -7.42
N PHE A 121 6.05 -4.82 -8.12
CA PHE A 121 5.96 -6.11 -8.81
C PHE A 121 7.03 -6.27 -9.91
N LYS A 122 7.25 -5.22 -10.71
CA LYS A 122 8.34 -5.22 -11.70
C LYS A 122 9.71 -5.38 -11.04
N TYR A 123 9.92 -4.68 -9.92
CA TYR A 123 11.16 -4.78 -9.17
C TYR A 123 11.36 -6.17 -8.56
N ALA A 124 10.29 -6.77 -8.02
CA ALA A 124 10.34 -8.15 -7.55
C ALA A 124 10.70 -9.15 -8.66
N CYS A 125 10.13 -8.98 -9.86
CA CYS A 125 10.50 -9.78 -11.04
C CYS A 125 12.00 -9.64 -11.36
N TYR A 126 12.50 -8.41 -11.36
CA TYR A 126 13.93 -8.14 -11.58
C TYR A 126 14.81 -8.82 -10.53
N ARG A 127 14.46 -8.68 -9.23
CA ARG A 127 15.18 -9.32 -8.12
C ARG A 127 15.15 -10.85 -8.20
N ALA A 128 14.02 -11.41 -8.67
CA ALA A 128 13.86 -12.85 -8.88
C ALA A 128 14.54 -13.38 -10.16
N GLY A 129 15.14 -12.52 -10.96
CA GLY A 129 15.83 -12.88 -12.20
C GLY A 129 14.90 -13.34 -13.32
N ILE A 130 13.66 -12.84 -13.36
CA ILE A 130 12.67 -13.15 -14.41
C ILE A 130 12.36 -11.92 -15.28
N ASN A 131 11.95 -12.18 -16.51
CA ASN A 131 11.58 -11.11 -17.42
C ASN A 131 10.09 -10.78 -17.28
N PHE A 132 9.79 -9.61 -16.68
CA PHE A 132 8.42 -9.12 -16.54
C PHE A 132 7.65 -9.09 -17.88
N HIS A 133 8.30 -8.75 -18.99
CA HIS A 133 7.64 -8.66 -20.31
C HIS A 133 7.19 -10.02 -20.88
N LYS A 134 7.63 -11.13 -20.28
CA LYS A 134 7.13 -12.47 -20.62
C LYS A 134 5.89 -12.87 -19.83
N ILE A 135 5.49 -12.08 -18.84
CA ILE A 135 4.27 -12.31 -18.07
C ILE A 135 3.08 -11.74 -18.87
N LYS A 136 2.00 -12.50 -18.97
CA LYS A 136 0.73 -12.03 -19.52
C LYS A 136 -0.02 -11.27 -18.43
N VAL A 137 0.32 -9.99 -18.28
CA VAL A 137 -0.30 -9.14 -17.27
C VAL A 137 -1.73 -8.79 -17.70
N ILE A 138 -2.68 -9.03 -16.79
CA ILE A 138 -4.10 -8.70 -16.97
C ILE A 138 -4.43 -7.51 -16.07
N ASP A 139 -4.98 -6.45 -16.69
CA ASP A 139 -5.61 -5.33 -15.99
C ASP A 139 -7.10 -5.61 -15.86
N ALA A 140 -7.56 -5.82 -14.65
CA ALA A 140 -8.98 -5.99 -14.35
C ALA A 140 -9.53 -4.85 -13.47
N GLY A 141 -8.83 -3.69 -13.46
CA GLY A 141 -9.25 -2.52 -12.70
C GLY A 141 -8.63 -2.43 -11.30
N ASN A 142 -9.42 -1.97 -10.34
CA ASN A 142 -8.99 -1.82 -8.94
C ASN A 142 -8.90 -3.17 -8.20
N GLY A 143 -8.45 -3.15 -6.94
CA GLY A 143 -8.24 -4.37 -6.15
C GLY A 143 -9.50 -5.24 -5.97
N ALA A 144 -10.69 -4.64 -5.85
CA ALA A 144 -11.95 -5.37 -5.70
C ALA A 144 -12.40 -6.00 -7.04
N GLU A 145 -12.20 -5.27 -8.14
CA GLU A 145 -12.46 -5.78 -9.50
C GLU A 145 -11.52 -6.93 -9.85
N MET A 146 -10.24 -6.83 -9.49
CA MET A 146 -9.26 -7.90 -9.64
C MET A 146 -9.64 -9.14 -8.82
N ASP A 147 -10.06 -8.97 -7.57
CA ASP A 147 -10.52 -10.06 -6.71
C ASP A 147 -11.72 -10.78 -7.35
N THR A 148 -12.70 -10.01 -7.81
CA THR A 148 -13.87 -10.53 -8.53
C THR A 148 -13.46 -11.29 -9.78
N ALA A 149 -12.57 -10.75 -10.60
CA ALA A 149 -12.06 -11.40 -11.81
C ALA A 149 -11.37 -12.73 -11.48
N PHE A 150 -10.53 -12.74 -10.44
CA PHE A 150 -9.88 -13.98 -10.01
C PHE A 150 -10.88 -15.01 -9.52
N ARG A 151 -11.88 -14.64 -8.70
CA ARG A 151 -12.96 -15.54 -8.27
C ARG A 151 -13.74 -16.12 -9.44
N ASN A 152 -13.93 -15.35 -10.50
CA ASN A 152 -14.59 -15.76 -11.75
C ASN A 152 -13.70 -16.56 -12.73
N GLY A 153 -12.52 -16.97 -12.31
CA GLY A 153 -11.68 -17.85 -13.12
C GLY A 153 -10.65 -17.14 -14.01
N ILE A 154 -10.57 -15.80 -14.00
CA ILE A 154 -9.61 -15.03 -14.80
C ILE A 154 -8.23 -15.04 -14.15
N GLY A 155 -7.18 -15.24 -14.96
CA GLY A 155 -5.78 -15.27 -14.51
C GLY A 155 -5.41 -16.57 -13.77
N LYS A 156 -4.19 -16.99 -13.91
CA LYS A 156 -3.61 -18.12 -13.16
C LYS A 156 -3.12 -17.70 -11.78
N TYR A 157 -2.62 -16.48 -11.69
CA TYR A 157 -2.15 -15.84 -10.46
C TYR A 157 -2.79 -14.47 -10.30
N ILE A 158 -2.86 -14.01 -9.05
CA ILE A 158 -3.25 -12.65 -8.72
C ILE A 158 -2.24 -12.04 -7.74
N HIS A 159 -1.90 -10.78 -7.96
CA HIS A 159 -1.03 -9.95 -7.13
C HIS A 159 -1.88 -9.00 -6.31
N GLN A 160 -1.98 -9.23 -5.00
CA GLN A 160 -2.82 -8.45 -4.09
C GLN A 160 -2.10 -8.12 -2.79
N GLN A 161 -2.52 -7.01 -2.18
CA GLN A 161 -2.10 -6.63 -0.83
C GLN A 161 -2.86 -7.46 0.22
N GLY A 162 -2.17 -7.86 1.30
CA GLY A 162 -2.83 -8.46 2.46
C GLY A 162 -3.89 -7.52 3.07
N PRO A 163 -5.01 -8.04 3.61
CA PRO A 163 -5.31 -9.46 3.86
C PRO A 163 -6.09 -10.17 2.74
N ALA A 164 -6.33 -9.56 1.57
CA ALA A 164 -7.13 -10.15 0.49
C ALA A 164 -6.61 -11.53 0.02
N PRO A 165 -5.30 -11.77 -0.13
CA PRO A 165 -4.76 -13.09 -0.47
C PRO A 165 -5.15 -14.18 0.54
N GLN A 166 -5.10 -13.86 1.83
CA GLN A 166 -5.46 -14.78 2.91
C GLN A 166 -6.96 -15.07 2.91
N GLN A 167 -7.79 -14.09 2.51
CA GLN A 167 -9.22 -14.30 2.33
C GLN A 167 -9.50 -15.25 1.16
N LEU A 168 -8.82 -15.11 0.03
CA LEU A 168 -8.93 -16.07 -1.09
C LEU A 168 -8.54 -17.49 -0.65
N GLU A 169 -7.54 -17.63 0.21
CA GLU A 169 -7.16 -18.92 0.78
C GLU A 169 -8.24 -19.50 1.69
N ALA A 170 -8.78 -18.68 2.59
CA ALA A 170 -9.85 -19.10 3.51
C ALA A 170 -11.12 -19.53 2.76
N ASP A 171 -11.42 -18.85 1.66
CA ASP A 171 -12.57 -19.13 0.80
C ASP A 171 -12.34 -20.34 -0.15
N GLY A 172 -11.14 -20.92 -0.16
CA GLY A 172 -10.80 -22.05 -1.03
C GLY A 172 -10.66 -21.70 -2.51
N ILE A 173 -10.52 -20.43 -2.84
CA ILE A 173 -10.42 -19.92 -4.23
C ILE A 173 -9.00 -20.03 -4.79
N GLY A 174 -8.00 -19.98 -3.91
CA GLY A 174 -6.59 -20.04 -4.29
C GLY A 174 -5.69 -20.34 -3.12
N LYS A 175 -4.38 -20.32 -3.36
CA LYS A 175 -3.34 -20.50 -2.35
C LYS A 175 -2.27 -19.44 -2.51
N VAL A 176 -1.87 -18.82 -1.42
CA VAL A 176 -0.71 -17.93 -1.42
C VAL A 176 0.54 -18.75 -1.76
N VAL A 177 1.21 -18.40 -2.83
CA VAL A 177 2.40 -19.12 -3.32
C VAL A 177 3.70 -18.42 -2.96
N THR A 178 3.67 -17.09 -2.79
CA THR A 178 4.82 -16.33 -2.32
C THR A 178 4.40 -14.92 -1.88
N ALA A 179 5.22 -14.31 -1.02
CA ALA A 179 5.18 -12.89 -0.69
C ALA A 179 6.22 -12.12 -1.52
N LEU A 180 5.96 -10.86 -1.83
CA LEU A 180 6.91 -10.00 -2.54
C LEU A 180 8.00 -9.45 -1.60
N GLY A 181 7.62 -9.10 -0.39
CA GLY A 181 8.52 -8.47 0.58
C GLY A 181 9.87 -9.15 0.74
N PRO A 182 9.95 -10.48 0.97
CA PRO A 182 11.22 -11.18 1.09
C PRO A 182 12.12 -11.12 -0.15
N VAL A 183 11.54 -11.01 -1.35
CA VAL A 183 12.29 -10.91 -2.61
C VAL A 183 12.81 -9.49 -2.82
N ILE A 184 12.01 -8.49 -2.49
CA ILE A 184 12.35 -7.07 -2.61
C ILE A 184 13.37 -6.68 -1.54
N GLY A 185 13.18 -7.15 -0.32
CA GLY A 185 13.92 -6.74 0.87
C GLY A 185 13.29 -5.52 1.56
N PRO A 186 13.92 -5.02 2.63
CA PRO A 186 13.45 -3.84 3.34
C PRO A 186 13.32 -2.63 2.42
N CYS A 187 12.22 -1.91 2.54
CA CYS A 187 11.93 -0.71 1.75
C CYS A 187 10.95 0.20 2.49
N GLY A 188 10.96 1.50 2.21
CA GLY A 188 9.94 2.44 2.66
C GLY A 188 8.65 2.23 1.89
N PHE A 189 7.85 1.23 2.29
CA PHE A 189 6.66 0.84 1.54
C PHE A 189 5.52 1.85 1.71
N SER A 190 5.14 2.14 2.95
CA SER A 190 4.18 3.19 3.26
C SER A 190 4.67 4.07 4.40
N SER A 191 4.21 5.30 4.41
CA SER A 191 4.72 6.36 5.28
C SER A 191 3.61 7.31 5.71
N LEU A 192 3.92 8.05 6.75
CA LEU A 192 3.17 9.22 7.18
C LEU A 192 3.75 10.46 6.50
N ALA A 193 2.90 11.30 5.97
CA ALA A 193 3.29 12.59 5.41
C ALA A 193 2.44 13.72 6.02
N SER A 194 3.04 14.90 6.07
CA SER A 194 2.39 16.12 6.55
C SER A 194 2.99 17.35 5.86
N ARG A 195 2.37 18.51 6.11
CA ARG A 195 2.97 19.80 5.73
C ARG A 195 4.18 20.11 6.64
N PRO A 196 5.26 20.72 6.12
CA PRO A 196 6.41 21.11 6.93
C PRO A 196 6.03 21.96 8.14
N GLU A 197 5.12 22.91 7.98
CA GLU A 197 4.68 23.84 9.04
C GLU A 197 3.97 23.09 10.18
N TRP A 198 3.20 22.05 9.88
CA TRP A 198 2.54 21.25 10.91
C TRP A 198 3.55 20.45 11.73
N LEU A 199 4.64 19.98 11.11
CA LEU A 199 5.68 19.21 11.81
C LEU A 199 6.42 20.01 12.89
N GLU A 200 6.34 21.35 12.87
CA GLU A 200 6.93 22.22 13.88
C GLU A 200 6.01 22.43 15.11
N THR A 201 4.76 21.91 15.07
CA THR A 201 3.77 22.10 16.13
C THR A 201 3.95 21.14 17.30
N GLU A 202 3.35 21.46 18.45
CA GLU A 202 3.30 20.55 19.61
C GLU A 202 2.41 19.34 19.32
N GLU A 203 1.36 19.48 18.50
CA GLU A 203 0.52 18.39 18.05
C GLU A 203 1.30 17.34 17.25
N ALA A 204 2.21 17.79 16.38
CA ALA A 204 3.07 16.88 15.62
C ALA A 204 4.05 16.11 16.52
N ARG A 205 4.60 16.78 17.54
CA ARG A 205 5.46 16.14 18.53
C ARG A 205 4.71 15.12 19.38
N ALA A 206 3.48 15.47 19.81
CA ALA A 206 2.59 14.57 20.55
C ALA A 206 2.21 13.35 19.69
N PHE A 207 1.82 13.58 18.43
CA PHE A 207 1.50 12.50 17.49
C PHE A 207 2.68 11.55 17.27
N THR A 208 3.91 12.08 17.23
CA THR A 208 5.11 11.25 17.00
C THR A 208 5.48 10.41 18.24
N ARG A 209 5.09 10.83 19.44
CA ARG A 209 5.28 10.02 20.67
C ARG A 209 4.24 8.94 20.84
N ALA A 210 3.02 9.17 20.35
CA ALA A 210 1.93 8.18 20.34
C ALA A 210 2.24 6.98 19.45
#